data_8771510134084b2a8ad42e3c98e083bf
#
_entry.id   8771510134084b2a8ad42e3c98e083bf
#
_cell.length_a   1.000
_cell.length_b   1.000
_cell.length_c   1.000
_cell.angle_alpha   90.00
_cell.angle_beta   90.00
_cell.angle_gamma   90.00
#
_symmetry.space_group_name_H-M   'P 1'
#
loop_
_entity.id
_entity.type
_entity.pdbx_description
1 polymer ?
#
loop_
_entity_poly.entity_id
_entity_poly.type
_entity_poly.pdbx_seq_one_letter_code
_entity_poly.pdbx_strand_id
1 'polypeptide(L)'
;MNVLLHVCCANCAIYPVRLLREAGNLVTGYFFNHNIHPYQEYRRRLEAVEQYAAASELQVIYKDEYLLEDFLSQVASEPTNRCAYCYQSRLKQAAEYAAKSGYDAFTTSLLYSRYQNHEMIRKMGEELGLHYGIEFLYEDYRIGWQDGIKTSKAMGLYRQQYCGCIYSEKDRYHPSSNN
;
A
#
# COMPACT_ATOMS: atom_id res chain seq x y z
N MET A 1 -4.86 13.78 -15.03
CA MET A 1 -3.47 13.31 -14.87
C MET A 1 -3.41 11.81 -14.96
N ASN A 2 -2.25 11.27 -15.30
CA ASN A 2 -1.93 9.85 -15.30
C ASN A 2 -1.27 9.51 -13.95
N VAL A 3 -1.98 8.83 -13.06
CA VAL A 3 -1.56 8.65 -11.67
C VAL A 3 -1.21 7.19 -11.39
N LEU A 4 -0.01 6.95 -10.85
CA LEU A 4 0.38 5.64 -10.32
C LEU A 4 -0.01 5.54 -8.84
N LEU A 5 -0.91 4.61 -8.52
CA LEU A 5 -1.32 4.32 -7.15
C LEU A 5 -0.58 3.09 -6.62
N HIS A 6 0.33 3.25 -5.67
CA HIS A 6 0.86 2.11 -4.94
C HIS A 6 -0.27 1.40 -4.18
N VAL A 7 -0.47 0.11 -4.45
CA VAL A 7 -1.54 -0.72 -3.88
C VAL A 7 -0.98 -1.69 -2.85
N CYS A 8 -1.30 -1.47 -1.57
CA CYS A 8 -0.87 -2.38 -0.49
C CYS A 8 -1.80 -3.61 -0.34
N CYS A 9 -3.07 -3.47 -0.67
CA CYS A 9 -4.09 -4.52 -0.66
C CYS A 9 -5.35 -4.03 -1.38
N ALA A 10 -6.24 -4.94 -1.77
CA ALA A 10 -7.49 -4.60 -2.45
C ALA A 10 -8.36 -3.62 -1.64
N ASN A 11 -8.61 -3.95 -0.37
CA ASN A 11 -9.47 -3.15 0.50
C ASN A 11 -9.03 -1.69 0.64
N CYS A 12 -7.71 -1.48 0.66
CA CYS A 12 -7.13 -0.13 0.78
C CYS A 12 -7.15 0.65 -0.53
N ALA A 13 -7.29 -0.02 -1.67
CA ALA A 13 -7.29 0.59 -2.99
C ALA A 13 -8.70 1.09 -3.43
N ILE A 14 -9.78 0.48 -2.92
CA ILE A 14 -11.16 0.74 -3.37
C ILE A 14 -11.50 2.23 -3.35
N TYR A 15 -11.39 2.87 -2.21
CA TYR A 15 -11.74 4.28 -2.04
C TYR A 15 -10.79 5.23 -2.77
N PRO A 16 -9.45 5.07 -2.65
CA PRO A 16 -8.51 5.89 -3.42
C PRO A 16 -8.72 5.81 -4.93
N VAL A 17 -8.91 4.63 -5.50
CA VAL A 17 -9.15 4.46 -6.95
C VAL A 17 -10.40 5.21 -7.37
N ARG A 18 -11.50 5.07 -6.61
CA ARG A 18 -12.74 5.76 -6.93
C ARG A 18 -12.56 7.28 -6.87
N LEU A 19 -12.02 7.80 -5.77
CA LEU A 19 -11.84 9.25 -5.58
C LEU A 19 -10.95 9.87 -6.67
N LEU A 20 -9.84 9.21 -7.00
CA LEU A 20 -8.93 9.67 -8.05
C LEU A 20 -9.62 9.69 -9.43
N ARG A 21 -10.43 8.67 -9.75
CA ARG A 21 -11.20 8.60 -10.99
C ARG A 21 -12.31 9.66 -11.04
N GLU A 22 -13.03 9.89 -9.94
CA GLU A 22 -14.03 10.94 -9.81
C GLU A 22 -13.43 12.35 -10.02
N ALA A 23 -12.16 12.53 -9.66
CA ALA A 23 -11.38 13.73 -9.94
C ALA A 23 -10.86 13.82 -11.39
N GLY A 24 -11.25 12.88 -12.28
CA GLY A 24 -10.88 12.87 -13.69
C GLY A 24 -9.48 12.33 -13.99
N ASN A 25 -8.86 11.60 -13.05
CA ASN A 25 -7.55 11.01 -13.29
C ASN A 25 -7.65 9.61 -13.93
N LEU A 26 -6.68 9.30 -14.77
CA LEU A 26 -6.39 7.92 -15.19
C LEU A 26 -5.52 7.27 -14.11
N VAL A 27 -6.00 6.14 -13.57
CA VAL A 27 -5.35 5.49 -12.42
C VAL A 27 -4.83 4.12 -12.83
N THR A 28 -3.53 3.90 -12.60
CA THR A 28 -2.90 2.58 -12.71
C THR A 28 -2.43 2.14 -11.33
N GLY A 29 -2.78 0.93 -10.91
CA GLY A 29 -2.28 0.34 -9.68
C GLY A 29 -0.83 -0.15 -9.84
N TYR A 30 -0.05 -0.08 -8.76
CA TYR A 30 1.29 -0.65 -8.67
C TYR A 30 1.39 -1.52 -7.41
N PHE A 31 1.47 -2.83 -7.59
CA PHE A 31 1.59 -3.77 -6.48
C PHE A 31 3.06 -4.12 -6.26
N PHE A 32 3.62 -3.61 -5.16
CA PHE A 32 4.92 -4.01 -4.63
C PHE A 32 4.87 -4.00 -3.10
N ASN A 33 4.98 -5.16 -2.45
CA ASN A 33 4.76 -5.30 -1.02
C ASN A 33 5.69 -6.35 -0.39
N HIS A 34 6.97 -6.05 -0.29
CA HIS A 34 7.99 -6.89 0.34
C HIS A 34 7.79 -7.11 1.85
N ASN A 35 6.87 -6.37 2.45
CA ASN A 35 6.57 -6.37 3.88
C ASN A 35 5.42 -7.33 4.26
N ILE A 36 4.82 -8.06 3.32
CA ILE A 36 3.69 -8.93 3.64
C ILE A 36 4.19 -10.35 3.90
N HIS A 37 3.94 -10.85 5.12
CA HIS A 37 4.38 -12.16 5.59
C HIS A 37 3.26 -12.84 6.40
N PRO A 38 3.22 -14.19 6.47
CA PRO A 38 4.00 -15.14 5.67
C PRO A 38 3.56 -15.20 4.21
N TYR A 39 4.18 -16.09 3.43
CA TYR A 39 3.91 -16.23 1.99
C TYR A 39 2.42 -16.44 1.66
N GLN A 40 1.68 -17.20 2.47
CA GLN A 40 0.25 -17.41 2.25
C GLN A 40 -0.55 -16.10 2.39
N GLU A 41 -0.18 -15.23 3.33
CA GLU A 41 -0.83 -13.92 3.47
C GLU A 41 -0.52 -13.02 2.28
N TYR A 42 0.74 -13.04 1.81
CA TYR A 42 1.14 -12.34 0.59
C TYR A 42 0.30 -12.79 -0.62
N ARG A 43 0.18 -14.11 -0.85
CA ARG A 43 -0.64 -14.67 -1.93
C ARG A 43 -2.11 -14.27 -1.83
N ARG A 44 -2.72 -14.37 -0.66
CA ARG A 44 -4.12 -13.98 -0.46
C ARG A 44 -4.37 -12.50 -0.79
N ARG A 45 -3.43 -11.61 -0.45
CA ARG A 45 -3.55 -10.19 -0.78
C ARG A 45 -3.35 -9.92 -2.25
N LEU A 46 -2.40 -10.58 -2.89
CA LEU A 46 -2.19 -10.48 -4.32
C LEU A 46 -3.45 -10.93 -5.09
N GLU A 47 -3.98 -12.11 -4.79
CA GLU A 47 -5.20 -12.64 -5.40
C GLU A 47 -6.41 -11.73 -5.18
N ALA A 48 -6.53 -11.12 -3.99
CA ALA A 48 -7.58 -10.13 -3.75
C ALA A 48 -7.41 -8.86 -4.59
N VAL A 49 -6.17 -8.42 -4.85
CA VAL A 49 -5.91 -7.29 -5.75
C VAL A 49 -6.26 -7.64 -7.18
N GLU A 50 -5.92 -8.85 -7.64
CA GLU A 50 -6.29 -9.35 -8.97
C GLU A 50 -7.82 -9.39 -9.14
N GLN A 51 -8.53 -9.93 -8.14
CA GLN A 51 -10.00 -9.95 -8.14
C GLN A 51 -10.60 -8.54 -8.20
N TYR A 52 -10.10 -7.62 -7.39
CA TYR A 52 -10.54 -6.23 -7.39
C TYR A 52 -10.24 -5.53 -8.71
N ALA A 53 -9.03 -5.72 -9.24
CA ALA A 53 -8.59 -5.14 -10.50
C ALA A 53 -9.51 -5.57 -11.67
N ALA A 54 -9.82 -6.85 -11.77
CA ALA A 54 -10.75 -7.38 -12.78
C ALA A 54 -12.16 -6.79 -12.63
N ALA A 55 -12.70 -6.73 -11.40
CA ALA A 55 -14.05 -6.24 -11.15
C ALA A 55 -14.21 -4.72 -11.32
N SER A 56 -13.14 -3.95 -11.15
CA SER A 56 -13.13 -2.49 -11.23
C SER A 56 -12.50 -1.95 -12.52
N GLU A 57 -12.11 -2.84 -13.44
CA GLU A 57 -11.38 -2.48 -14.68
C GLU A 57 -10.14 -1.61 -14.36
N LEU A 58 -9.45 -1.94 -13.25
CA LEU A 58 -8.22 -1.26 -12.86
C LEU A 58 -7.02 -1.97 -13.51
N GLN A 59 -6.27 -1.26 -14.33
CA GLN A 59 -4.98 -1.74 -14.77
C GLN A 59 -4.02 -1.78 -13.59
N VAL A 60 -3.36 -2.90 -13.32
CA VAL A 60 -2.39 -3.06 -12.24
C VAL A 60 -1.09 -3.64 -12.78
N ILE A 61 0.01 -3.03 -12.38
CA ILE A 61 1.36 -3.52 -12.62
C ILE A 61 1.77 -4.30 -11.38
N TYR A 62 2.05 -5.59 -11.57
CA TYR A 62 2.42 -6.49 -10.49
C TYR A 62 3.93 -6.69 -10.48
N LYS A 63 4.58 -6.22 -9.42
CA LYS A 63 5.93 -6.62 -9.06
C LYS A 63 5.81 -7.73 -8.02
N ASP A 64 5.52 -8.95 -8.52
CA ASP A 64 5.25 -10.14 -7.70
C ASP A 64 6.57 -10.74 -7.20
N GLU A 65 7.12 -10.13 -6.14
CA GLU A 65 8.36 -10.54 -5.51
C GLU A 65 8.12 -10.76 -4.00
N TYR A 66 8.34 -11.98 -3.52
CA TYR A 66 8.29 -12.28 -2.09
C TYR A 66 9.70 -12.20 -1.49
N LEU A 67 9.98 -11.06 -0.84
CA LEU A 67 11.32 -10.67 -0.38
C LEU A 67 11.42 -10.69 1.16
N LEU A 68 11.14 -11.85 1.77
CA LEU A 68 11.14 -12.00 3.23
C LEU A 68 12.52 -11.71 3.83
N GLU A 69 13.55 -12.33 3.29
CA GLU A 69 14.92 -12.23 3.80
C GLU A 69 15.45 -10.81 3.66
N ASP A 70 15.18 -10.16 2.53
CA ASP A 70 15.59 -8.77 2.30
C ASP A 70 14.91 -7.83 3.30
N PHE A 71 13.61 -7.99 3.54
CA PHE A 71 12.91 -7.21 4.53
C PHE A 71 13.47 -7.43 5.93
N LEU A 72 13.65 -8.68 6.34
CA LEU A 72 14.15 -9.01 7.68
C LEU A 72 15.58 -8.53 7.89
N SER A 73 16.44 -8.62 6.90
CA SER A 73 17.83 -8.13 6.99
C SER A 73 17.91 -6.63 7.32
N GLN A 74 16.91 -5.87 6.86
CA GLN A 74 16.87 -4.42 7.09
C GLN A 74 16.25 -4.01 8.44
N VAL A 75 15.39 -4.85 9.02
CA VAL A 75 14.60 -4.44 10.20
C VAL A 75 14.86 -5.28 11.44
N ALA A 76 15.55 -6.42 11.35
CA ALA A 76 15.72 -7.34 12.47
C ALA A 76 16.57 -6.75 13.61
N SER A 77 17.53 -5.90 13.31
CA SER A 77 18.38 -5.23 14.32
C SER A 77 17.63 -4.12 15.08
N GLU A 78 16.63 -3.49 14.45
CA GLU A 78 15.86 -2.40 15.03
C GLU A 78 14.36 -2.51 14.66
N PRO A 79 13.64 -3.52 15.21
CA PRO A 79 12.25 -3.78 14.81
C PRO A 79 11.27 -2.64 15.10
N THR A 80 11.60 -1.76 16.03
CA THR A 80 10.79 -0.57 16.37
C THR A 80 10.73 0.44 15.25
N ASN A 81 11.75 0.51 14.39
CA ASN A 81 11.85 1.40 13.24
C ASN A 81 11.37 0.77 11.91
N ARG A 82 10.89 -0.46 11.94
CA ARG A 82 10.47 -1.22 10.76
C ARG A 82 9.46 -0.51 9.86
N CYS A 83 8.57 0.32 10.44
CA CYS A 83 7.55 1.02 9.66
C CYS A 83 8.15 2.10 8.77
N ALA A 84 9.18 2.81 9.23
CA ALA A 84 9.87 3.81 8.42
C ALA A 84 10.52 3.17 7.18
N TYR A 85 11.26 2.07 7.37
CA TYR A 85 11.82 1.31 6.25
C TYR A 85 10.73 0.81 5.29
N CYS A 86 9.66 0.27 5.85
CA CYS A 86 8.53 -0.27 5.10
C CYS A 86 7.86 0.78 4.20
N TYR A 87 7.63 1.99 4.70
CA TYR A 87 7.08 3.09 3.90
C TYR A 87 8.06 3.55 2.83
N GLN A 88 9.30 3.84 3.24
CA GLN A 88 10.32 4.36 2.34
C GLN A 88 10.56 3.42 1.16
N SER A 89 10.73 2.13 1.41
CA SER A 89 11.00 1.15 0.36
C SER A 89 9.86 1.07 -0.66
N ARG A 90 8.61 1.01 -0.20
CA ARG A 90 7.45 0.92 -1.10
C ARG A 90 7.20 2.22 -1.87
N LEU A 91 7.28 3.36 -1.20
CA LEU A 91 7.10 4.67 -1.84
C LEU A 91 8.21 4.94 -2.85
N LYS A 92 9.47 4.57 -2.52
CA LYS A 92 10.61 4.69 -3.44
C LYS A 92 10.37 3.90 -4.72
N GLN A 93 9.94 2.64 -4.62
CA GLN A 93 9.66 1.81 -5.80
C GLN A 93 8.55 2.40 -6.66
N ALA A 94 7.49 2.93 -6.03
CA ALA A 94 6.39 3.56 -6.76
C ALA A 94 6.83 4.87 -7.44
N ALA A 95 7.55 5.75 -6.73
CA ALA A 95 8.04 7.02 -7.27
C ALA A 95 9.01 6.81 -8.43
N GLU A 96 9.98 5.91 -8.25
CA GLU A 96 10.97 5.58 -9.28
C GLU A 96 10.30 5.00 -10.54
N TYR A 97 9.36 4.06 -10.35
CA TYR A 97 8.63 3.47 -11.47
C TYR A 97 7.78 4.52 -12.19
N ALA A 98 7.05 5.36 -11.45
CA ALA A 98 6.20 6.39 -12.01
C ALA A 98 7.01 7.41 -12.84
N ALA A 99 8.13 7.89 -12.30
CA ALA A 99 9.00 8.83 -13.00
C ALA A 99 9.59 8.24 -14.29
N LYS A 100 10.07 6.98 -14.25
CA LYS A 100 10.64 6.30 -15.42
C LYS A 100 9.62 5.95 -16.50
N SER A 101 8.36 5.76 -16.10
CA SER A 101 7.29 5.31 -17.00
C SER A 101 6.39 6.44 -17.48
N GLY A 102 6.72 7.70 -17.18
CA GLY A 102 6.04 8.88 -17.72
C GLY A 102 4.66 9.14 -17.10
N TYR A 103 4.44 8.75 -15.83
CA TYR A 103 3.29 9.19 -15.06
C TYR A 103 3.43 10.65 -14.65
N ASP A 104 2.31 11.34 -14.49
CA ASP A 104 2.29 12.73 -14.03
C ASP A 104 2.51 12.82 -12.51
N ALA A 105 1.99 11.82 -11.78
CA ALA A 105 2.04 11.79 -10.33
C ALA A 105 2.01 10.36 -9.78
N PHE A 106 2.40 10.20 -8.51
CA PHE A 106 2.19 8.96 -7.76
C PHE A 106 1.53 9.23 -6.40
N THR A 107 0.88 8.21 -5.87
CA THR A 107 0.29 8.21 -4.53
C THR A 107 0.27 6.80 -3.95
N THR A 108 -0.32 6.63 -2.76
CA THR A 108 -0.35 5.33 -2.09
C THR A 108 -1.66 5.05 -1.38
N SER A 109 -2.14 3.82 -1.48
CA SER A 109 -3.28 3.33 -0.72
C SER A 109 -3.02 3.19 0.79
N LEU A 110 -1.79 3.40 1.26
CA LEU A 110 -1.47 3.47 2.68
C LEU A 110 -2.19 4.63 3.38
N LEU A 111 -2.46 5.71 2.65
CA LEU A 111 -3.19 6.89 3.14
C LEU A 111 -4.68 6.63 3.42
N TYR A 112 -5.19 5.45 3.08
CA TYR A 112 -6.54 5.01 3.44
C TYR A 112 -6.61 4.44 4.87
N SER A 113 -5.52 3.88 5.38
CA SER A 113 -5.51 3.17 6.63
C SER A 113 -5.40 4.10 7.84
N ARG A 114 -6.27 3.91 8.84
CA ARG A 114 -6.23 4.62 10.12
C ARG A 114 -5.05 4.21 11.02
N TYR A 115 -4.38 3.11 10.68
CA TYR A 115 -3.30 2.53 11.47
C TYR A 115 -1.91 2.92 10.95
N GLN A 116 -1.85 3.67 9.85
CA GLN A 116 -0.59 4.12 9.26
C GLN A 116 -0.21 5.52 9.77
N ASN A 117 1.09 5.79 9.83
CA ASN A 117 1.60 7.11 10.18
C ASN A 117 1.54 8.03 8.95
N HIS A 118 0.44 8.78 8.82
CA HIS A 118 0.17 9.65 7.69
C HIS A 118 1.21 10.74 7.50
N GLU A 119 1.68 11.35 8.59
CA GLU A 119 2.68 12.42 8.52
C GLU A 119 4.01 11.89 7.96
N MET A 120 4.44 10.71 8.43
CA MET A 120 5.66 10.07 7.92
C MET A 120 5.52 9.68 6.43
N ILE A 121 4.37 9.13 6.03
CA ILE A 121 4.10 8.77 4.63
C ILE A 121 4.10 10.02 3.74
N ARG A 122 3.44 11.09 4.18
CA ARG A 122 3.40 12.37 3.48
C ARG A 122 4.81 12.92 3.25
N LYS A 123 5.57 13.09 4.33
CA LYS A 123 6.93 13.63 4.26
C LYS A 123 7.81 12.81 3.33
N MET A 124 7.81 11.48 3.47
CA MET A 124 8.60 10.59 2.61
C MET A 124 8.14 10.65 1.15
N GLY A 125 6.83 10.71 0.90
CA GLY A 125 6.28 10.83 -0.45
C GLY A 125 6.70 12.13 -1.12
N GLU A 126 6.62 13.26 -0.42
CA GLU A 126 7.04 14.57 -0.91
C GLU A 126 8.56 14.61 -1.19
N GLU A 127 9.38 14.08 -0.28
CA GLU A 127 10.84 13.99 -0.46
C GLU A 127 11.23 13.12 -1.67
N LEU A 128 10.57 11.96 -1.83
CA LEU A 128 10.80 11.09 -2.98
C LEU A 128 10.28 11.71 -4.28
N GLY A 129 9.17 12.44 -4.24
CA GLY A 129 8.66 13.19 -5.37
C GLY A 129 9.67 14.22 -5.88
N LEU A 130 10.25 14.99 -4.97
CA LEU A 130 11.33 15.93 -5.30
C LEU A 130 12.56 15.23 -5.86
N HIS A 131 12.97 14.10 -5.25
CA HIS A 131 14.15 13.35 -5.68
C HIS A 131 14.02 12.77 -7.10
N TYR A 132 12.86 12.25 -7.45
CA TYR A 132 12.60 11.63 -8.76
C TYR A 132 11.98 12.58 -9.78
N GLY A 133 11.67 13.82 -9.40
CA GLY A 133 11.06 14.81 -10.30
C GLY A 133 9.62 14.48 -10.69
N ILE A 134 8.84 13.90 -9.77
CA ILE A 134 7.45 13.52 -9.97
C ILE A 134 6.58 14.00 -8.82
N GLU A 135 5.34 14.40 -9.08
CA GLU A 135 4.42 14.87 -8.05
C GLU A 135 3.97 13.73 -7.13
N PHE A 136 4.04 13.93 -5.81
CA PHE A 136 3.36 13.07 -4.84
C PHE A 136 2.00 13.65 -4.49
N LEU A 137 0.93 12.97 -4.90
CA LEU A 137 -0.44 13.36 -4.56
C LEU A 137 -0.75 12.88 -3.14
N TYR A 138 -0.70 13.82 -2.19
CA TYR A 138 -1.19 13.54 -0.84
C TYR A 138 -2.68 13.81 -0.75
N GLU A 139 -3.44 12.80 -0.36
CA GLU A 139 -4.86 12.89 -0.06
C GLU A 139 -5.18 12.03 1.17
N ASP A 140 -5.99 12.56 2.09
CA ASP A 140 -6.43 11.80 3.27
C ASP A 140 -7.62 10.91 2.94
N TYR A 141 -7.35 9.69 2.51
CA TYR A 141 -8.38 8.73 2.14
C TYR A 141 -9.12 8.09 3.34
N ARG A 142 -8.75 8.42 4.60
CA ARG A 142 -9.39 7.87 5.80
C ARG A 142 -10.86 8.27 5.91
N ILE A 143 -11.25 9.35 5.30
CA ILE A 143 -12.66 9.78 5.22
C ILE A 143 -13.55 8.69 4.58
N GLY A 144 -13.03 7.93 3.63
CA GLY A 144 -13.72 6.84 2.96
C GLY A 144 -13.65 5.48 3.66
N TRP A 145 -13.16 5.41 4.90
CA TRP A 145 -12.92 4.15 5.60
C TRP A 145 -14.14 3.23 5.67
N GLN A 146 -15.30 3.75 6.09
CA GLN A 146 -16.53 2.96 6.22
C GLN A 146 -17.04 2.48 4.87
N ASP A 147 -16.96 3.32 3.87
CA ASP A 147 -17.42 3.04 2.53
C ASP A 147 -16.56 1.97 1.85
N GLY A 148 -15.24 2.08 1.94
CA GLY A 148 -14.35 1.03 1.44
C GLY A 148 -14.56 -0.33 2.12
N ILE A 149 -14.82 -0.35 3.44
CA ILE A 149 -15.18 -1.59 4.15
C ILE A 149 -16.46 -2.19 3.60
N LYS A 150 -17.51 -1.38 3.42
CA LYS A 150 -18.81 -1.81 2.89
C LYS A 150 -18.65 -2.41 1.49
N THR A 151 -17.95 -1.71 0.62
CA THR A 151 -17.69 -2.14 -0.76
C THR A 151 -16.88 -3.43 -0.80
N SER A 152 -15.80 -3.52 -0.03
CA SER A 152 -14.97 -4.72 0.08
C SER A 152 -15.77 -5.97 0.50
N LYS A 153 -16.67 -5.81 1.47
CA LYS A 153 -17.56 -6.90 1.91
C LYS A 153 -18.54 -7.30 0.81
N ALA A 154 -19.15 -6.33 0.14
CA ALA A 154 -20.09 -6.58 -0.95
C ALA A 154 -19.44 -7.33 -2.12
N MET A 155 -18.15 -7.05 -2.38
CA MET A 155 -17.36 -7.74 -3.41
C MET A 155 -16.80 -9.10 -2.96
N GLY A 156 -16.97 -9.49 -1.70
CA GLY A 156 -16.42 -10.75 -1.16
C GLY A 156 -14.89 -10.82 -1.14
N LEU A 157 -14.22 -9.67 -1.08
CA LEU A 157 -12.76 -9.62 -1.10
C LEU A 157 -12.14 -10.12 0.20
N TYR A 158 -10.98 -10.80 0.09
CA TYR A 158 -10.19 -11.14 1.26
C TYR A 158 -9.82 -9.88 2.04
N ARG A 159 -9.98 -9.92 3.37
CA ARG A 159 -9.69 -8.79 4.25
C ARG A 159 -8.62 -9.20 5.27
N GLN A 160 -7.49 -8.53 5.18
CA GLN A 160 -6.34 -8.77 6.06
C GLN A 160 -6.67 -8.48 7.54
N GLN A 161 -6.06 -9.25 8.44
CA GLN A 161 -6.26 -9.14 9.88
C GLN A 161 -5.18 -8.30 10.58
N TYR A 162 -4.07 -8.01 9.92
CA TYR A 162 -2.94 -7.22 10.44
C TYR A 162 -2.31 -6.38 9.32
N CYS A 163 -1.36 -5.51 9.66
CA CYS A 163 -0.75 -4.58 8.69
C CYS A 163 -0.05 -5.32 7.54
N GLY A 164 0.74 -6.35 7.84
CA GLY A 164 1.37 -7.19 6.81
C GLY A 164 2.62 -7.91 7.27
N CYS A 165 3.54 -7.24 7.96
CA CYS A 165 4.79 -7.87 8.35
C CYS A 165 4.63 -8.84 9.53
N ILE A 166 5.57 -9.76 9.65
CA ILE A 166 5.59 -10.76 10.73
C ILE A 166 5.56 -10.11 12.13
N TYR A 167 6.15 -8.93 12.30
CA TYR A 167 6.08 -8.18 13.56
C TYR A 167 4.66 -7.67 13.84
N SER A 168 3.93 -7.21 12.83
CA SER A 168 2.54 -6.78 13.01
C SER A 168 1.59 -7.96 13.24
N GLU A 169 1.92 -9.13 12.72
CA GLU A 169 1.24 -10.38 13.04
C GLU A 169 1.45 -10.73 14.52
N LYS A 170 2.70 -10.73 14.97
CA LYS A 170 3.06 -10.93 16.37
C LYS A 170 2.34 -9.93 17.28
N ASP A 171 2.37 -8.63 16.97
CA ASP A 171 1.71 -7.59 17.78
C ASP A 171 0.19 -7.82 17.89
N ARG A 172 -0.40 -8.42 16.86
CA ARG A 172 -1.84 -8.71 16.82
C ARG A 172 -2.24 -9.93 17.63
N TYR A 173 -1.45 -11.00 17.58
CA TYR A 173 -1.87 -12.32 18.07
C TYR A 173 -1.08 -12.85 19.25
N HIS A 174 0.14 -12.38 19.46
CA HIS A 174 0.94 -12.78 20.61
C HIS A 174 0.34 -12.14 21.87
N PRO A 175 0.01 -12.91 22.91
CA PRO A 175 -0.48 -12.36 24.17
C PRO A 175 0.55 -11.36 24.73
N SER A 176 0.13 -10.12 24.92
CA SER A 176 0.94 -9.17 25.66
C SER A 176 1.14 -9.75 27.06
N SER A 177 2.38 -9.98 27.45
CA SER A 177 2.69 -10.19 28.85
C SER A 177 2.40 -8.87 29.56
N ASN A 178 1.17 -8.72 30.03
CA ASN A 178 0.83 -7.70 31.01
C ASN A 178 1.57 -8.08 32.29
N ASN A 179 2.74 -7.51 32.51
CA ASN A 179 3.35 -7.32 33.82
C ASN A 179 3.18 -5.86 34.22
#